data_0a7369485740ccbfd56dfce1bc2fb71c
#
_entry.id   0a7369485740ccbfd56dfce1bc2fb71c
#
_cell.length_a   1.000
_cell.length_b   1.000
_cell.length_c   1.000
_cell.angle_alpha   90.00
_cell.angle_beta   90.00
_cell.angle_gamma   90.00
#
_symmetry.space_group_name_H-M   'P 1'
#
loop_
_entity.id
_entity.type
_entity.pdbx_description
1 polymer ?
#
loop_
_entity_poly.entity_id
_entity_poly.type
_entity_poly.pdbx_seq_one_letter_code
_entity_poly.pdbx_strand_id
1 'polypeptide(L)'
;ITGAPKIATMEIIKDLEPQPRGVYCGTLGLLLPNGRRIFNVAIRTIQLYKSQAIYGVGGGITWDSTWKSEYREVHQKAAVLYRKQARFKLITTGKISQKSLLFEDQHLERLIKASRYFAYPFDPEDLKQKIEEECQACDSHQDYRLRISLNKSGEIELSRQILTPLSPIFCQAKLCLQEADLNQSFTYFKTTHRPHLSLGEQEIIYHNVAGELLETSIGNLVLKINGKLYTPPINLGILPGIYRQ
;
A
#
# COMPACT_ATOMS: atom_id res chain seq x y z
N ILE A 1 22.79 -22.01 4.10
CA ILE A 1 22.26 -23.36 4.23
C ILE A 1 23.22 -24.13 5.12
N THR A 2 24.01 -25.09 4.68
CA THR A 2 24.93 -25.80 5.59
C THR A 2 26.43 -25.59 5.29
N GLY A 3 26.75 -24.76 4.32
CA GLY A 3 28.12 -24.39 3.99
C GLY A 3 28.95 -25.47 3.27
N ALA A 4 30.25 -25.23 3.16
CA ALA A 4 31.25 -26.13 2.58
C ALA A 4 32.57 -25.99 3.35
N PRO A 5 33.35 -27.11 3.54
CA PRO A 5 33.03 -28.51 3.17
C PRO A 5 31.82 -29.07 3.91
N LYS A 6 30.95 -29.80 3.21
CA LYS A 6 29.63 -30.16 3.70
C LYS A 6 29.63 -30.91 5.03
N ILE A 7 30.41 -31.97 5.14
CA ILE A 7 30.45 -32.86 6.32
C ILE A 7 30.96 -32.08 7.53
N ALA A 8 32.15 -31.44 7.41
CA ALA A 8 32.76 -30.69 8.51
C ALA A 8 31.84 -29.57 9.04
N THR A 9 31.21 -28.82 8.13
CA THR A 9 30.27 -27.75 8.56
C THR A 9 29.02 -28.28 9.21
N MET A 10 28.53 -29.44 8.81
CA MET A 10 27.37 -30.08 9.48
C MET A 10 27.73 -30.60 10.89
N GLU A 11 28.95 -31.11 11.11
CA GLU A 11 29.46 -31.47 12.42
C GLU A 11 29.54 -30.23 13.32
N ILE A 12 30.13 -29.14 12.84
CA ILE A 12 30.20 -27.86 13.59
C ILE A 12 28.80 -27.34 13.96
N ILE A 13 27.84 -27.37 13.03
CA ILE A 13 26.47 -26.96 13.28
C ILE A 13 25.84 -27.82 14.38
N LYS A 14 26.03 -29.14 14.33
CA LYS A 14 25.53 -30.07 15.33
C LYS A 14 26.08 -29.77 16.74
N ASP A 15 27.32 -29.37 16.82
CA ASP A 15 27.99 -29.08 18.10
C ASP A 15 27.58 -27.71 18.67
N LEU A 16 27.31 -26.74 17.81
CA LEU A 16 26.99 -25.36 18.20
C LEU A 16 25.48 -25.10 18.41
N GLU A 17 24.63 -25.81 17.68
CA GLU A 17 23.19 -25.60 17.74
C GLU A 17 22.52 -26.61 18.69
N PRO A 18 21.95 -26.17 19.83
CA PRO A 18 21.38 -27.06 20.83
C PRO A 18 20.07 -27.73 20.39
N GLN A 19 19.46 -27.25 19.30
CA GLN A 19 18.17 -27.76 18.81
C GLN A 19 18.24 -28.05 17.31
N PRO A 20 17.56 -29.09 16.83
CA PRO A 20 17.46 -29.38 15.40
C PRO A 20 16.70 -28.25 14.67
N ARG A 21 17.17 -27.90 13.47
CA ARG A 21 16.57 -26.83 12.64
C ARG A 21 15.17 -27.18 12.12
N GLY A 22 14.75 -28.45 12.17
CA GLY A 22 13.50 -28.89 11.56
C GLY A 22 13.53 -28.69 10.04
N VAL A 23 12.51 -28.02 9.50
CA VAL A 23 12.44 -27.70 8.06
C VAL A 23 13.30 -26.49 7.68
N TYR A 24 13.76 -25.70 8.66
CA TYR A 24 14.56 -24.51 8.39
C TYR A 24 15.87 -24.87 7.66
N CYS A 25 16.17 -24.19 6.56
CA CYS A 25 17.26 -24.48 5.63
C CYS A 25 17.17 -25.85 4.90
N GLY A 26 16.08 -26.59 5.09
CA GLY A 26 15.75 -27.78 4.31
C GLY A 26 15.11 -27.45 2.96
N THR A 27 14.61 -28.46 2.29
CA THR A 27 13.93 -28.32 1.00
C THR A 27 12.46 -28.76 1.13
N LEU A 28 11.56 -27.91 0.68
CA LEU A 28 10.12 -28.19 0.56
C LEU A 28 9.73 -28.15 -0.92
N GLY A 29 8.88 -29.09 -1.34
CA GLY A 29 8.46 -29.09 -2.72
C GLY A 29 7.20 -29.86 -3.00
N LEU A 30 6.76 -29.72 -4.25
CA LEU A 30 5.59 -30.38 -4.82
C LEU A 30 5.99 -31.22 -6.02
N LEU A 31 5.47 -32.45 -6.07
CA LEU A 31 5.51 -33.32 -7.24
C LEU A 31 4.08 -33.38 -7.78
N LEU A 32 3.86 -32.83 -8.97
CA LEU A 32 2.56 -32.74 -9.58
C LEU A 32 2.30 -33.98 -10.50
N PRO A 33 1.02 -34.39 -10.70
CA PRO A 33 0.68 -35.53 -11.54
C PRO A 33 1.16 -35.40 -13.00
N ASN A 34 1.32 -34.18 -13.49
CA ASN A 34 1.82 -33.89 -14.85
C ASN A 34 3.35 -33.98 -14.95
N GLY A 35 4.04 -34.49 -13.91
CA GLY A 35 5.50 -34.61 -13.86
C GLY A 35 6.26 -33.34 -13.52
N ARG A 36 5.57 -32.20 -13.34
CA ARG A 36 6.20 -30.95 -12.89
C ARG A 36 6.65 -31.04 -11.45
N ARG A 37 7.86 -30.55 -11.20
CA ARG A 37 8.50 -30.56 -9.86
C ARG A 37 8.84 -29.13 -9.48
N ILE A 38 8.42 -28.72 -8.27
CA ILE A 38 8.66 -27.36 -7.75
C ILE A 38 9.26 -27.53 -6.36
N PHE A 39 10.48 -27.02 -6.16
CA PHE A 39 11.17 -27.08 -4.87
C PHE A 39 11.66 -25.69 -4.46
N ASN A 40 11.62 -25.44 -3.16
CA ASN A 40 12.16 -24.21 -2.58
C ASN A 40 12.93 -24.54 -1.30
N VAL A 41 13.91 -23.69 -0.96
CA VAL A 41 14.60 -23.78 0.32
C VAL A 41 13.76 -23.15 1.40
N ALA A 42 13.58 -23.84 2.53
CA ALA A 42 12.76 -23.35 3.64
C ALA A 42 13.51 -22.29 4.47
N ILE A 43 13.73 -21.12 3.87
CA ILE A 43 14.16 -19.88 4.52
C ILE A 43 13.01 -18.88 4.48
N ARG A 44 12.98 -17.91 5.39
CA ARG A 44 11.88 -16.94 5.50
C ARG A 44 10.51 -17.62 5.67
N THR A 45 10.52 -18.77 6.34
CA THR A 45 9.38 -19.69 6.48
C THR A 45 9.01 -19.80 7.94
N ILE A 46 7.72 -19.65 8.25
CA ILE A 46 7.17 -19.86 9.59
C ILE A 46 6.66 -21.29 9.68
N GLN A 47 7.13 -22.04 10.66
CA GLN A 47 6.60 -23.36 11.01
C GLN A 47 5.54 -23.19 12.10
N LEU A 48 4.33 -23.65 11.83
CA LEU A 48 3.26 -23.64 12.80
C LEU A 48 3.06 -25.05 13.35
N TYR A 49 3.18 -25.23 14.65
CA TYR A 49 2.92 -26.48 15.32
C TYR A 49 2.08 -26.24 16.58
N LYS A 50 0.85 -26.71 16.57
CA LYS A 50 -0.12 -26.44 17.65
C LYS A 50 -0.25 -24.93 17.90
N SER A 51 0.08 -24.46 19.09
CA SER A 51 0.04 -23.03 19.49
C SER A 51 1.37 -22.30 19.32
N GLN A 52 2.38 -22.97 18.75
CA GLN A 52 3.72 -22.38 18.58
C GLN A 52 3.98 -22.00 17.12
N ALA A 53 4.62 -20.86 16.92
CA ALA A 53 5.14 -20.42 15.63
C ALA A 53 6.68 -20.30 15.74
N ILE A 54 7.39 -21.02 14.89
CA ILE A 54 8.84 -21.02 14.85
C ILE A 54 9.30 -20.39 13.53
N TYR A 55 10.11 -19.36 13.60
CA TYR A 55 10.70 -18.69 12.45
C TYR A 55 12.23 -18.74 12.55
N GLY A 56 12.83 -19.62 11.75
CA GLY A 56 14.28 -19.76 11.71
C GLY A 56 14.96 -18.59 11.02
N VAL A 57 15.96 -18.01 11.66
CA VAL A 57 16.79 -16.93 11.11
C VAL A 57 18.25 -17.26 11.29
N GLY A 58 19.07 -16.89 10.31
CA GLY A 58 20.50 -17.08 10.34
C GLY A 58 21.19 -16.41 9.16
N GLY A 59 22.51 -16.41 9.16
CA GLY A 59 23.38 -15.91 8.11
C GLY A 59 24.36 -16.97 7.63
N GLY A 60 25.05 -16.69 6.54
CA GLY A 60 26.18 -17.49 6.06
C GLY A 60 27.48 -16.87 6.56
N ILE A 61 28.19 -17.58 7.43
CA ILE A 61 29.46 -17.10 7.96
C ILE A 61 30.54 -17.32 6.91
N THR A 62 31.23 -16.25 6.56
CA THR A 62 32.40 -16.26 5.64
C THR A 62 33.62 -15.75 6.37
N TRP A 63 34.78 -15.84 5.72
CA TRP A 63 36.08 -15.43 6.33
C TRP A 63 36.07 -13.97 6.79
N ASP A 64 35.40 -13.09 6.03
CA ASP A 64 35.32 -11.66 6.31
C ASP A 64 34.14 -11.28 7.26
N SER A 65 33.37 -12.27 7.71
CA SER A 65 32.25 -12.02 8.60
C SER A 65 32.72 -11.55 9.98
N THR A 66 32.04 -10.54 10.50
CA THR A 66 32.20 -10.11 11.89
C THR A 66 30.94 -10.44 12.70
N TRP A 67 31.09 -10.84 13.96
CA TRP A 67 29.95 -11.17 14.80
C TRP A 67 28.90 -10.04 14.87
N LYS A 68 29.34 -8.77 14.84
CA LYS A 68 28.45 -7.60 14.88
C LYS A 68 27.62 -7.46 13.61
N SER A 69 28.22 -7.71 12.41
CA SER A 69 27.50 -7.64 11.15
C SER A 69 26.50 -8.78 11.04
N GLU A 70 26.89 -9.99 11.37
CA GLU A 70 26.03 -11.18 11.31
C GLU A 70 24.86 -11.07 12.30
N TYR A 71 25.12 -10.63 13.52
CA TYR A 71 24.08 -10.41 14.53
C TYR A 71 23.04 -9.35 14.06
N ARG A 72 23.51 -8.25 13.45
CA ARG A 72 22.63 -7.24 12.84
C ARG A 72 21.80 -7.82 11.71
N GLU A 73 22.40 -8.63 10.86
CA GLU A 73 21.73 -9.29 9.75
C GLU A 73 20.60 -10.24 10.24
N VAL A 74 20.86 -11.02 11.28
CA VAL A 74 19.84 -11.88 11.92
C VAL A 74 18.66 -11.05 12.39
N HIS A 75 18.90 -9.93 13.08
CA HIS A 75 17.82 -9.04 13.53
C HIS A 75 17.05 -8.40 12.38
N GLN A 76 17.74 -7.96 11.33
CA GLN A 76 17.08 -7.43 10.13
C GLN A 76 16.19 -8.48 9.44
N LYS A 77 16.63 -9.73 9.38
CA LYS A 77 15.84 -10.84 8.84
C LYS A 77 14.61 -11.15 9.70
N ALA A 78 14.72 -11.01 11.01
CA ALA A 78 13.60 -11.20 11.94
C ALA A 78 12.64 -10.01 11.99
N ALA A 79 13.06 -8.82 11.58
CA ALA A 79 12.29 -7.58 11.70
C ALA A 79 10.92 -7.65 11.00
N VAL A 80 10.76 -8.49 9.99
CA VAL A 80 9.47 -8.71 9.30
C VAL A 80 8.37 -9.17 10.25
N LEU A 81 8.71 -9.92 11.31
CA LEU A 81 7.74 -10.44 12.29
C LEU A 81 7.21 -9.33 13.23
N TYR A 82 7.99 -8.29 13.42
CA TYR A 82 7.69 -7.18 14.33
C TYR A 82 7.20 -5.94 13.60
N ARG A 83 7.17 -5.97 12.26
CA ARG A 83 6.73 -4.83 11.46
C ARG A 83 5.25 -4.57 11.69
N LYS A 84 4.94 -3.49 12.38
CA LYS A 84 3.57 -3.04 12.55
C LYS A 84 3.04 -2.60 11.19
N GLN A 85 1.99 -3.25 10.72
CA GLN A 85 1.27 -2.76 9.55
C GLN A 85 0.46 -1.52 9.95
N ALA A 86 0.57 -0.46 9.18
CA ALA A 86 -0.31 0.69 9.34
C ALA A 86 -1.77 0.25 9.18
N ARG A 87 -2.63 0.69 10.09
CA ARG A 87 -4.08 0.53 9.93
C ARG A 87 -4.57 1.68 9.07
N PHE A 88 -5.23 1.35 7.98
CA PHE A 88 -5.78 2.36 7.08
C PHE A 88 -7.08 1.88 6.44
N LYS A 89 -7.85 2.83 5.92
CA LYS A 89 -9.02 2.58 5.08
C LYS A 89 -8.68 2.91 3.63
N LEU A 90 -9.24 2.16 2.69
CA LEU A 90 -9.28 2.53 1.29
C LEU A 90 -10.36 3.58 1.12
N ILE A 91 -10.09 4.63 0.36
CA ILE A 91 -11.01 5.75 0.25
C ILE A 91 -11.20 6.19 -1.20
N THR A 92 -12.39 6.68 -1.49
CA THR A 92 -12.65 7.48 -2.67
C THR A 92 -13.56 8.65 -2.30
N THR A 93 -13.53 9.72 -3.09
CA THR A 93 -14.34 10.91 -2.82
C THR A 93 -14.85 11.43 -4.15
N GLY A 94 -16.16 11.55 -4.27
CA GLY A 94 -16.83 12.02 -5.46
C GLY A 94 -17.82 13.14 -5.16
N LYS A 95 -18.41 13.66 -6.22
CA LYS A 95 -19.46 14.67 -6.18
C LYS A 95 -20.78 14.01 -6.56
N ILE A 96 -21.81 14.17 -5.71
CA ILE A 96 -23.19 13.89 -6.07
C ILE A 96 -23.77 15.20 -6.60
N SER A 97 -24.36 15.13 -7.79
CA SER A 97 -25.08 16.23 -8.44
C SER A 97 -26.34 15.68 -9.07
N GLN A 98 -27.46 16.35 -8.94
CA GLN A 98 -28.76 15.89 -9.48
C GLN A 98 -29.07 14.42 -9.11
N LYS A 99 -28.82 14.06 -7.85
CA LYS A 99 -29.03 12.70 -7.30
C LYS A 99 -28.20 11.61 -7.98
N SER A 100 -27.06 11.95 -8.58
CA SER A 100 -26.16 10.98 -9.22
C SER A 100 -24.72 11.22 -8.81
N LEU A 101 -23.99 10.16 -8.52
CA LEU A 101 -22.55 10.23 -8.26
C LEU A 101 -21.81 10.37 -9.59
N LEU A 102 -21.10 11.48 -9.78
CA LEU A 102 -20.31 11.68 -10.98
C LEU A 102 -19.15 10.67 -11.04
N PHE A 103 -18.96 10.04 -12.21
CA PHE A 103 -17.92 9.04 -12.44
C PHE A 103 -18.00 7.82 -11.50
N GLU A 104 -19.20 7.34 -11.23
CA GLU A 104 -19.47 6.22 -10.32
C GLU A 104 -18.62 4.98 -10.66
N ASP A 105 -18.60 4.59 -11.93
CA ASP A 105 -17.81 3.42 -12.38
C ASP A 105 -16.32 3.55 -12.05
N GLN A 106 -15.74 4.74 -12.20
CA GLN A 106 -14.34 4.99 -11.87
C GLN A 106 -14.09 4.96 -10.35
N HIS A 107 -15.07 5.38 -9.54
CA HIS A 107 -15.01 5.25 -8.08
C HIS A 107 -15.07 3.78 -7.65
N LEU A 108 -15.94 2.99 -8.25
CA LEU A 108 -16.02 1.54 -8.03
C LEU A 108 -14.74 0.84 -8.43
N GLU A 109 -14.25 1.10 -9.66
CA GLU A 109 -13.02 0.48 -10.17
C GLU A 109 -11.80 0.79 -9.30
N ARG A 110 -11.70 2.01 -8.79
CA ARG A 110 -10.64 2.41 -7.84
C ARG A 110 -10.66 1.54 -6.60
N LEU A 111 -11.83 1.33 -5.98
CA LEU A 111 -11.96 0.52 -4.76
C LEU A 111 -11.75 -0.97 -5.06
N ILE A 112 -12.23 -1.49 -6.21
CA ILE A 112 -11.97 -2.86 -6.66
C ILE A 112 -10.46 -3.11 -6.82
N LYS A 113 -9.74 -2.23 -7.50
CA LYS A 113 -8.28 -2.35 -7.67
C LYS A 113 -7.55 -2.30 -6.33
N ALA A 114 -7.92 -1.36 -5.47
CA ALA A 114 -7.30 -1.20 -4.17
C ALA A 114 -7.61 -2.37 -3.23
N SER A 115 -8.85 -2.85 -3.17
CA SER A 115 -9.27 -3.97 -2.32
C SER A 115 -8.55 -5.27 -2.72
N ARG A 116 -8.41 -5.53 -4.03
CA ARG A 116 -7.63 -6.68 -4.53
C ARG A 116 -6.15 -6.59 -4.14
N TYR A 117 -5.55 -5.40 -4.31
CA TYR A 117 -4.13 -5.19 -4.00
C TYR A 117 -3.83 -5.38 -2.50
N PHE A 118 -4.66 -4.81 -1.62
CA PHE A 118 -4.46 -4.88 -0.17
C PHE A 118 -5.15 -6.09 0.50
N ALA A 119 -5.80 -6.95 -0.29
CA ALA A 119 -6.56 -8.10 0.19
C ALA A 119 -7.64 -7.72 1.23
N TYR A 120 -8.41 -6.66 0.94
CA TYR A 120 -9.59 -6.27 1.72
C TYR A 120 -10.82 -6.97 1.13
N PRO A 121 -11.67 -7.61 1.95
CA PRO A 121 -12.97 -8.09 1.49
C PRO A 121 -13.77 -6.92 0.94
N PHE A 122 -14.38 -7.09 -0.22
CA PHE A 122 -15.15 -6.02 -0.86
C PHE A 122 -16.22 -6.59 -1.78
N ASP A 123 -17.45 -6.15 -1.57
CA ASP A 123 -18.58 -6.43 -2.44
C ASP A 123 -18.94 -5.15 -3.22
N PRO A 124 -18.70 -5.10 -4.53
CA PRO A 124 -19.05 -3.95 -5.37
C PRO A 124 -20.56 -3.71 -5.46
N GLU A 125 -21.40 -4.75 -5.39
CA GLU A 125 -22.85 -4.59 -5.51
C GLU A 125 -23.45 -3.98 -4.23
N ASP A 126 -22.95 -4.38 -3.03
CA ASP A 126 -23.31 -3.71 -1.76
C ASP A 126 -22.93 -2.22 -1.79
N LEU A 127 -21.77 -1.88 -2.36
CA LEU A 127 -21.42 -0.46 -2.50
C LEU A 127 -22.32 0.28 -3.47
N LYS A 128 -22.68 -0.29 -4.62
CA LYS A 128 -23.60 0.36 -5.58
C LYS A 128 -24.95 0.65 -4.93
N GLN A 129 -25.52 -0.33 -4.23
CA GLN A 129 -26.78 -0.14 -3.53
C GLN A 129 -26.69 1.02 -2.51
N LYS A 130 -25.63 1.05 -1.71
CA LYS A 130 -25.42 2.13 -0.73
C LYS A 130 -25.25 3.51 -1.39
N ILE A 131 -24.55 3.58 -2.53
CA ILE A 131 -24.43 4.82 -3.31
C ILE A 131 -25.78 5.27 -3.81
N GLU A 132 -26.59 4.36 -4.35
CA GLU A 132 -27.93 4.67 -4.85
C GLU A 132 -28.84 5.21 -3.72
N GLU A 133 -28.86 4.53 -2.57
CA GLU A 133 -29.60 4.98 -1.39
C GLU A 133 -29.20 6.39 -0.95
N GLU A 134 -27.88 6.67 -0.88
CA GLU A 134 -27.36 8.00 -0.54
C GLU A 134 -27.71 9.06 -1.59
N CYS A 135 -27.65 8.71 -2.88
CA CYS A 135 -28.03 9.62 -3.97
C CYS A 135 -29.51 9.97 -3.94
N GLN A 136 -30.38 8.99 -3.69
CA GLN A 136 -31.82 9.22 -3.58
C GLN A 136 -32.19 10.10 -2.38
N ALA A 137 -31.45 10.00 -1.28
CA ALA A 137 -31.65 10.84 -0.09
C ALA A 137 -31.14 12.29 -0.24
N CYS A 138 -30.50 12.63 -1.38
CA CYS A 138 -30.03 13.98 -1.67
C CYS A 138 -31.13 14.89 -2.23
N ASP A 139 -31.03 16.19 -1.99
CA ASP A 139 -31.78 17.21 -2.72
C ASP A 139 -31.18 17.36 -4.14
N SER A 140 -32.03 17.33 -5.18
CA SER A 140 -31.61 17.47 -6.58
C SER A 140 -31.04 18.84 -6.93
N HIS A 141 -31.32 19.86 -6.16
CA HIS A 141 -30.85 21.24 -6.36
C HIS A 141 -29.57 21.56 -5.61
N GLN A 142 -29.07 20.58 -4.84
CA GLN A 142 -27.87 20.74 -4.01
C GLN A 142 -26.78 19.73 -4.43
N ASP A 143 -25.56 20.23 -4.58
CA ASP A 143 -24.39 19.36 -4.77
C ASP A 143 -23.84 18.87 -3.43
N TYR A 144 -23.35 17.63 -3.40
CA TYR A 144 -22.77 17.02 -2.20
C TYR A 144 -21.40 16.42 -2.50
N ARG A 145 -20.53 16.44 -1.51
CA ARG A 145 -19.29 15.66 -1.48
C ARG A 145 -19.59 14.33 -0.78
N LEU A 146 -19.48 13.22 -1.50
CA LEU A 146 -19.57 11.88 -0.96
C LEU A 146 -18.17 11.32 -0.75
N ARG A 147 -17.86 10.95 0.48
CA ARG A 147 -16.67 10.20 0.83
C ARG A 147 -17.06 8.76 1.15
N ILE A 148 -16.44 7.82 0.47
CA ILE A 148 -16.61 6.37 0.64
C ILE A 148 -15.32 5.83 1.25
N SER A 149 -15.43 5.01 2.29
CA SER A 149 -14.30 4.33 2.91
C SER A 149 -14.59 2.85 3.13
N LEU A 150 -13.58 2.02 2.86
CA LEU A 150 -13.60 0.58 3.07
C LEU A 150 -12.49 0.21 4.06
N ASN A 151 -12.85 -0.43 5.15
CA ASN A 151 -11.90 -0.89 6.15
C ASN A 151 -11.39 -2.32 5.87
N LYS A 152 -10.44 -2.78 6.66
CA LYS A 152 -9.81 -4.11 6.48
C LYS A 152 -10.76 -5.30 6.73
N SER A 153 -11.86 -5.09 7.45
CA SER A 153 -12.89 -6.12 7.67
C SER A 153 -13.91 -6.21 6.54
N GLY A 154 -13.86 -5.31 5.56
CA GLY A 154 -14.83 -5.25 4.46
C GLY A 154 -16.01 -4.32 4.72
N GLU A 155 -16.03 -3.62 5.84
CA GLU A 155 -17.10 -2.67 6.16
C GLU A 155 -16.96 -1.39 5.34
N ILE A 156 -18.06 -0.99 4.72
CA ILE A 156 -18.16 0.20 3.88
C ILE A 156 -18.89 1.29 4.67
N GLU A 157 -18.27 2.44 4.78
CA GLU A 157 -18.84 3.64 5.39
C GLU A 157 -18.95 4.75 4.34
N LEU A 158 -20.11 5.40 4.27
CA LEU A 158 -20.38 6.58 3.45
C LEU A 158 -20.55 7.80 4.34
N SER A 159 -20.00 8.92 3.91
CA SER A 159 -20.16 10.22 4.59
C SER A 159 -20.42 11.30 3.57
N ARG A 160 -21.57 11.96 3.71
CA ARG A 160 -22.06 13.01 2.81
C ARG A 160 -21.99 14.37 3.48
N GLN A 161 -21.54 15.37 2.73
CA GLN A 161 -21.54 16.78 3.16
C GLN A 161 -21.97 17.67 1.99
N ILE A 162 -22.72 18.73 2.28
CA ILE A 162 -23.06 19.75 1.29
C ILE A 162 -21.77 20.30 0.68
N LEU A 163 -21.72 20.35 -0.64
CA LEU A 163 -20.59 20.93 -1.36
C LEU A 163 -20.88 22.42 -1.58
N THR A 164 -20.26 23.24 -0.74
CA THR A 164 -20.33 24.69 -0.90
C THR A 164 -19.46 25.09 -2.10
N PRO A 165 -19.98 25.91 -3.03
CA PRO A 165 -19.15 26.43 -4.12
C PRO A 165 -17.92 27.12 -3.56
N LEU A 166 -16.74 26.73 -4.05
CA LEU A 166 -15.53 27.44 -3.72
C LEU A 166 -15.61 28.84 -4.36
N SER A 167 -15.64 29.88 -3.53
CA SER A 167 -15.27 31.20 -4.01
C SER A 167 -13.87 31.12 -4.63
N PRO A 168 -13.55 31.93 -5.66
CA PRO A 168 -12.18 32.02 -6.17
C PRO A 168 -11.30 32.60 -5.06
N ILE A 169 -10.84 31.72 -4.19
CA ILE A 169 -9.94 32.08 -3.09
C ILE A 169 -8.52 31.88 -3.61
N PHE A 170 -7.76 32.95 -3.67
CA PHE A 170 -6.32 32.84 -3.81
C PHE A 170 -5.78 32.25 -2.49
N CYS A 171 -5.36 31.00 -2.54
CA CYS A 171 -4.70 30.35 -1.42
C CYS A 171 -3.19 30.50 -1.58
N GLN A 172 -2.50 30.73 -0.47
CA GLN A 172 -1.06 30.57 -0.44
C GLN A 172 -0.73 29.09 -0.34
N ALA A 173 0.14 28.62 -1.21
CA ALA A 173 0.65 27.25 -1.17
C ALA A 173 2.16 27.26 -0.97
N LYS A 174 2.67 26.29 -0.21
CA LYS A 174 4.10 26.09 0.01
C LYS A 174 4.61 25.02 -0.96
N LEU A 175 5.73 25.28 -1.62
CA LEU A 175 6.45 24.26 -2.40
C LEU A 175 7.30 23.41 -1.44
N CYS A 176 7.16 22.09 -1.54
CA CYS A 176 7.92 21.13 -0.74
C CYS A 176 8.51 20.04 -1.63
N LEU A 177 9.76 19.69 -1.35
CA LEU A 177 10.40 18.53 -1.94
C LEU A 177 9.72 17.26 -1.40
N GLN A 178 9.30 16.38 -2.29
CA GLN A 178 8.84 15.05 -1.96
C GLN A 178 9.93 14.04 -2.31
N GLU A 179 10.55 13.48 -1.30
CA GLU A 179 11.41 12.31 -1.43
C GLU A 179 10.51 11.07 -1.56
N ALA A 180 9.87 10.93 -2.72
CA ALA A 180 8.98 9.80 -2.96
C ALA A 180 9.79 8.57 -3.33
N ASP A 181 9.71 7.53 -2.52
CA ASP A 181 9.97 6.18 -2.98
C ASP A 181 8.82 5.77 -3.92
N LEU A 182 9.07 5.83 -5.23
CA LEU A 182 8.10 5.48 -6.28
C LEU A 182 7.60 4.03 -6.18
N ASN A 183 8.24 3.19 -5.35
CA ASN A 183 7.82 1.83 -5.07
C ASN A 183 6.76 1.73 -3.97
N GLN A 184 6.37 2.85 -3.35
CA GLN A 184 5.34 2.83 -2.31
C GLN A 184 3.93 2.74 -2.91
N SER A 185 3.25 1.64 -2.61
CA SER A 185 1.85 1.42 -3.02
C SER A 185 0.90 2.55 -2.60
N PHE A 186 1.19 3.23 -1.48
CA PHE A 186 0.38 4.36 -0.98
C PHE A 186 0.43 5.60 -1.87
N THR A 187 1.36 5.68 -2.80
CA THR A 187 1.41 6.73 -3.82
C THR A 187 0.30 6.55 -4.87
N TYR A 188 0.03 5.29 -5.26
CA TYR A 188 -0.91 4.96 -6.33
C TYR A 188 -2.32 4.62 -5.86
N PHE A 189 -2.48 4.27 -4.58
CA PHE A 189 -3.76 3.93 -3.99
C PHE A 189 -4.23 5.00 -3.00
N LYS A 190 -5.46 5.48 -3.17
CA LYS A 190 -6.05 6.47 -2.27
C LYS A 190 -6.46 5.81 -0.96
N THR A 191 -5.68 6.07 0.10
CA THR A 191 -5.90 5.50 1.43
C THR A 191 -5.90 6.60 2.50
N THR A 192 -6.29 6.26 3.73
CA THR A 192 -6.15 7.18 4.87
C THR A 192 -4.71 7.26 5.38
N HIS A 193 -3.85 6.32 5.00
CA HIS A 193 -2.43 6.34 5.31
C HIS A 193 -1.64 6.85 4.11
N ARG A 194 -1.18 8.08 4.18
CA ARG A 194 -0.43 8.77 3.12
C ARG A 194 0.85 9.38 3.71
N PRO A 195 1.85 8.56 4.09
CA PRO A 195 3.04 9.02 4.81
C PRO A 195 3.90 9.99 3.99
N HIS A 196 3.75 9.99 2.67
CA HIS A 196 4.45 10.86 1.73
C HIS A 196 3.81 12.24 1.58
N LEU A 197 2.63 12.48 2.16
CA LEU A 197 1.93 13.76 2.11
C LEU A 197 1.68 14.28 3.52
N SER A 198 2.03 15.53 3.75
CA SER A 198 1.72 16.22 5.00
C SER A 198 0.39 16.98 4.86
N LEU A 199 -0.43 16.91 5.89
CA LEU A 199 -1.60 17.79 6.06
C LEU A 199 -1.18 18.91 7.00
N GLY A 200 -1.24 20.15 6.54
CA GLY A 200 -0.92 21.35 7.31
C GLY A 200 -2.03 22.39 7.20
N GLU A 201 -1.83 23.53 7.84
CA GLU A 201 -2.74 24.69 7.74
C GLU A 201 -2.71 25.35 6.35
N GLN A 202 -1.58 25.19 5.64
CA GLN A 202 -1.40 25.70 4.28
C GLN A 202 -1.41 24.55 3.28
N GLU A 203 -1.92 24.81 2.08
CA GLU A 203 -1.78 23.87 0.97
C GLU A 203 -0.31 23.67 0.60
N ILE A 204 0.06 22.44 0.32
CA ILE A 204 1.40 22.08 -0.11
C ILE A 204 1.34 21.58 -1.55
N ILE A 205 2.20 22.13 -2.38
CA ILE A 205 2.46 21.63 -3.73
C ILE A 205 3.80 20.89 -3.67
N TYR A 206 3.79 19.62 -4.04
CA TYR A 206 4.98 18.79 -4.04
C TYR A 206 5.71 18.83 -5.37
N HIS A 207 7.03 18.74 -5.30
CA HIS A 207 7.92 18.57 -6.46
C HIS A 207 8.97 17.50 -6.16
N ASN A 208 9.50 16.85 -7.19
CA ASN A 208 10.60 15.88 -7.05
C ASN A 208 11.97 16.58 -7.09
N VAL A 209 13.04 15.80 -6.98
CA VAL A 209 14.43 16.29 -7.02
C VAL A 209 14.80 16.93 -8.36
N ALA A 210 14.12 16.59 -9.44
CA ALA A 210 14.29 17.21 -10.76
C ALA A 210 13.53 18.53 -10.91
N GLY A 211 12.79 18.97 -9.89
CA GLY A 211 11.96 20.17 -9.91
C GLY A 211 10.62 20.00 -10.63
N GLU A 212 10.24 18.77 -11.01
CA GLU A 212 8.96 18.50 -11.63
C GLU A 212 7.84 18.53 -10.60
N LEU A 213 6.76 19.25 -10.89
CA LEU A 213 5.59 19.34 -10.01
C LEU A 213 4.84 17.99 -9.98
N LEU A 214 4.37 17.62 -8.80
CA LEU A 214 3.68 16.37 -8.54
C LEU A 214 2.18 16.60 -8.28
N GLU A 215 1.78 16.55 -7.03
CA GLU A 215 0.40 16.75 -6.59
C GLU A 215 0.34 17.68 -5.37
N THR A 216 -0.86 18.01 -4.90
CA THR A 216 -1.03 18.75 -3.64
C THR A 216 -1.31 17.78 -2.48
N SER A 217 -1.40 18.30 -1.27
CA SER A 217 -1.71 17.51 -0.07
C SER A 217 -2.99 16.66 -0.20
N ILE A 218 -3.99 17.16 -0.93
CA ILE A 218 -5.32 16.53 -1.01
C ILE A 218 -5.80 16.24 -2.44
N GLY A 219 -5.16 16.80 -3.46
CA GLY A 219 -5.65 16.73 -4.84
C GLY A 219 -4.56 16.74 -5.90
N ASN A 220 -4.97 16.52 -7.13
CA ASN A 220 -4.09 16.66 -8.27
C ASN A 220 -3.93 18.15 -8.64
N LEU A 221 -2.77 18.48 -9.16
CA LEU A 221 -2.45 19.84 -9.62
C LEU A 221 -2.91 20.02 -11.07
N VAL A 222 -3.54 21.16 -11.36
CA VAL A 222 -3.86 21.61 -12.70
C VAL A 222 -3.29 23.02 -12.90
N LEU A 223 -2.51 23.20 -13.94
CA LEU A 223 -1.84 24.44 -14.29
C LEU A 223 -2.46 25.01 -15.57
N LYS A 224 -2.72 26.32 -15.59
CA LYS A 224 -3.11 27.02 -16.81
C LYS A 224 -1.92 27.83 -17.32
N ILE A 225 -1.36 27.43 -18.46
CA ILE A 225 -0.21 28.07 -19.10
C ILE A 225 -0.61 28.46 -20.52
N ASN A 226 -0.52 29.73 -20.86
CA ASN A 226 -0.90 30.28 -22.16
C ASN A 226 -2.31 29.81 -22.62
N GLY A 227 -3.27 29.82 -21.69
CA GLY A 227 -4.66 29.40 -21.95
C GLY A 227 -4.92 27.90 -21.98
N LYS A 228 -3.90 27.06 -22.02
CA LYS A 228 -4.02 25.59 -22.01
C LYS A 228 -3.88 25.03 -20.58
N LEU A 229 -4.59 23.93 -20.32
CA LEU A 229 -4.53 23.23 -19.03
C LEU A 229 -3.53 22.07 -19.11
N TYR A 230 -2.73 21.95 -18.08
CA TYR A 230 -1.72 20.92 -17.90
C TYR A 230 -1.87 20.28 -16.52
N THR A 231 -1.51 19.01 -16.42
CA THR A 231 -1.44 18.28 -15.15
C THR A 231 -0.21 17.35 -15.18
N PRO A 232 0.49 17.18 -14.05
CA PRO A 232 1.67 16.33 -14.00
C PRO A 232 1.35 14.89 -14.44
N PRO A 233 2.22 14.23 -15.19
CA PRO A 233 1.97 12.86 -15.68
C PRO A 233 2.01 11.83 -14.55
N ILE A 234 1.20 10.75 -14.68
CA ILE A 234 1.02 9.73 -13.62
C ILE A 234 2.32 8.96 -13.33
N ASN A 235 3.19 8.80 -14.32
CA ASN A 235 4.48 8.10 -14.17
C ASN A 235 5.47 8.81 -13.23
N LEU A 236 5.18 10.03 -12.80
CA LEU A 236 5.93 10.71 -11.74
C LEU A 236 5.59 10.21 -10.33
N GLY A 237 4.71 9.21 -10.18
CA GLY A 237 4.35 8.66 -8.88
C GLY A 237 3.35 9.51 -8.12
N ILE A 238 2.31 9.95 -8.80
CA ILE A 238 1.19 10.70 -8.20
C ILE A 238 -0.09 9.87 -8.24
N LEU A 239 -1.05 10.22 -7.39
CA LEU A 239 -2.34 9.54 -7.37
C LEU A 239 -3.08 9.76 -8.70
N PRO A 240 -3.53 8.69 -9.39
CA PRO A 240 -4.38 8.80 -10.57
C PRO A 240 -5.77 9.31 -10.18
N GLY A 241 -5.96 10.63 -10.22
CA GLY A 241 -7.23 11.26 -9.88
C GLY A 241 -8.33 10.96 -10.89
N ILE A 242 -9.55 10.72 -10.43
CA ILE A 242 -10.72 10.41 -11.30
C ILE A 242 -11.08 11.61 -12.19
N TYR A 243 -10.95 12.81 -11.67
CA TYR A 243 -11.30 14.05 -12.38
C TYR A 243 -10.20 14.59 -13.30
N ARG A 244 -9.19 13.79 -13.64
CA ARG A 244 -8.11 14.16 -14.57
C ARG A 244 -8.45 13.92 -16.06
N GLN A 245 -9.61 13.35 -16.33
CA GLN A 245 -10.07 13.02 -17.69
C GLN A 245 -10.50 14.25 -18.47
#